data_20f89f749a37bccb777c0562c12ecdb1
#
_entry.id   20f89f749a37bccb777c0562c12ecdb1
#
_cell.length_a   1.000
_cell.length_b   1.000
_cell.length_c   1.000
_cell.angle_alpha   90.00
_cell.angle_beta   90.00
_cell.angle_gamma   90.00
#
_symmetry.space_group_name_H-M   'P 1'
#
loop_
_entity.id
_entity.type
_entity.pdbx_description
1 polymer ?
#
loop_
_entity_poly.entity_id
_entity_poly.type
_entity_poly.pdbx_seq_one_letter_code
_entity_poly.pdbx_strand_id
1 'polypeptide(L)'
;MGMIQQYIRVDNKTLNSFIEDSSRLEDILSKQDNTDNENFLDLDKAWEGVFFIITGKSFADAAVEEAPLLGILMGPTEVDPDQDMGYGPATYTTAEQTKEIYNAIKDLTKYELSANYDPNRMTEDSVYPVIWKDDENALEYILDYFNDLKNFYKKAAENGEAVVMFLS
;
A
#
# COMPACT_ATOMS: atom_id res chain seq x y z
N MET A 1 8.19 -3.95 -17.72
CA MET A 1 8.34 -3.55 -16.32
C MET A 1 6.96 -3.50 -15.70
N GLY A 2 6.88 -3.74 -14.41
CA GLY A 2 5.59 -3.72 -13.72
C GLY A 2 5.54 -2.57 -12.71
N MET A 3 4.34 -2.19 -12.31
CA MET A 3 4.11 -1.23 -11.22
C MET A 3 4.22 -1.95 -9.88
N ILE A 4 5.14 -1.51 -9.04
CA ILE A 4 5.42 -2.09 -7.73
C ILE A 4 5.09 -1.06 -6.65
N GLN A 5 4.22 -1.42 -5.71
CA GLN A 5 3.86 -0.55 -4.60
C GLN A 5 4.77 -0.81 -3.41
N GLN A 6 5.39 0.24 -2.92
CA GLN A 6 6.35 0.20 -1.82
C GLN A 6 5.98 1.18 -0.71
N TYR A 7 6.35 0.82 0.52
CA TYR A 7 6.01 1.55 1.74
C TYR A 7 7.20 1.63 2.68
N ILE A 8 7.32 2.75 3.37
CA ILE A 8 8.22 2.88 4.51
C ILE A 8 7.48 3.51 5.70
N ARG A 9 7.60 2.92 6.89
CA ARG A 9 7.06 3.48 8.12
C ARG A 9 8.13 4.31 8.83
N VAL A 10 7.76 5.51 9.26
CA VAL A 10 8.69 6.49 9.83
C VAL A 10 8.05 7.24 10.99
N ASP A 11 8.87 7.73 11.91
CA ASP A 11 8.42 8.67 12.92
C ASP A 11 8.11 10.06 12.32
N ASN A 12 7.42 10.91 13.08
CA ASN A 12 7.04 12.24 12.61
C ASN A 12 8.25 13.13 12.28
N LYS A 13 9.35 12.96 12.99
CA LYS A 13 10.58 13.73 12.73
C LYS A 13 11.16 13.38 11.36
N THR A 14 11.22 12.11 11.05
CA THR A 14 11.70 11.61 9.75
C THR A 14 10.75 12.03 8.62
N LEU A 15 9.43 11.90 8.82
CA LEU A 15 8.45 12.37 7.84
C LEU A 15 8.64 13.87 7.53
N ASN A 16 8.74 14.70 8.56
CA ASN A 16 8.96 16.13 8.38
C ASN A 16 10.25 16.42 7.61
N SER A 17 11.31 15.63 7.85
CA SER A 17 12.55 15.79 7.10
C SER A 17 12.42 15.49 5.62
N PHE A 18 11.52 14.55 5.23
CA PHE A 18 11.22 14.27 3.82
C PHE A 18 10.39 15.38 3.18
N ILE A 19 9.46 15.96 3.93
CA ILE A 19 8.63 17.10 3.45
C ILE A 19 9.50 18.36 3.25
N GLU A 20 10.49 18.58 4.12
CA GLU A 20 11.43 19.68 3.98
C GLU A 20 12.43 19.47 2.82
N ASP A 21 12.82 18.21 2.58
CA ASP A 21 13.81 17.83 1.58
C ASP A 21 13.56 16.38 1.13
N SER A 22 12.85 16.23 0.02
CA SER A 22 12.45 14.93 -0.51
C SER A 22 13.62 14.05 -0.97
N SER A 23 14.79 14.62 -1.24
CA SER A 23 16.00 13.86 -1.56
C SER A 23 16.43 12.93 -0.43
N ARG A 24 16.05 13.21 0.80
CA ARG A 24 16.33 12.34 1.96
C ARG A 24 15.60 11.01 1.91
N LEU A 25 14.39 10.98 1.32
CA LEU A 25 13.68 9.74 1.06
C LEU A 25 14.44 8.89 0.04
N GLU A 26 14.85 9.49 -1.07
CA GLU A 26 15.66 8.80 -2.10
C GLU A 26 16.98 8.30 -1.54
N ASP A 27 17.64 9.06 -0.71
CA ASP A 27 18.88 8.68 -0.03
C ASP A 27 18.71 7.44 0.86
N ILE A 28 17.61 7.34 1.60
CA ILE A 28 17.31 6.17 2.42
C ILE A 28 17.04 4.96 1.54
N LEU A 29 16.24 5.11 0.50
CA LEU A 29 15.92 4.02 -0.42
C LEU A 29 17.14 3.51 -1.19
N SER A 30 18.08 4.39 -1.54
CA SER A 30 19.30 4.02 -2.28
C SER A 30 20.36 3.32 -1.43
N LYS A 31 20.41 3.61 -0.12
CA LYS A 31 21.45 3.12 0.80
C LYS A 31 21.12 1.77 1.43
N GLN A 32 19.87 1.32 1.35
CA GLN A 32 19.42 0.12 2.03
C GLN A 32 19.22 -1.02 1.03
N ASP A 33 19.79 -2.18 1.35
CA ASP A 33 19.23 -3.44 0.88
C ASP A 33 17.90 -3.62 1.62
N ASN A 34 16.81 -3.15 0.99
CA ASN A 34 15.50 -3.04 1.63
C ASN A 34 14.86 -4.39 1.95
N THR A 35 15.46 -5.49 1.51
CA THR A 35 14.95 -6.85 1.75
C THR A 35 14.92 -7.26 3.22
N ASP A 36 15.82 -6.71 4.04
CA ASP A 36 15.92 -7.01 5.49
C ASP A 36 15.46 -5.83 6.38
N ASN A 37 14.93 -4.76 5.79
CA ASN A 37 14.49 -3.60 6.55
C ASN A 37 13.06 -3.77 7.06
N GLU A 38 12.89 -3.95 8.38
CA GLU A 38 11.57 -4.07 9.03
C GLU A 38 10.64 -2.88 8.81
N ASN A 39 11.19 -1.71 8.47
CA ASN A 39 10.43 -0.49 8.24
C ASN A 39 9.94 -0.37 6.80
N PHE A 40 10.33 -1.28 5.95
CA PHE A 40 10.02 -1.30 4.52
C PHE A 40 9.08 -2.46 4.18
N LEU A 41 8.14 -2.21 3.29
CA LEU A 41 7.26 -3.22 2.72
C LEU A 41 7.21 -3.05 1.20
N ASP A 42 7.39 -4.14 0.50
CA ASP A 42 7.20 -4.26 -0.94
C ASP A 42 5.98 -5.17 -1.19
N LEU A 43 4.94 -4.64 -1.82
CA LEU A 43 3.77 -5.43 -2.22
C LEU A 43 3.88 -5.99 -3.63
N ASP A 44 5.03 -5.87 -4.26
CA ASP A 44 5.21 -6.28 -5.65
C ASP A 44 4.05 -5.78 -6.52
N LYS A 45 3.53 -6.61 -7.38
CA LYS A 45 2.39 -6.32 -8.26
C LYS A 45 1.02 -6.65 -7.63
N ALA A 46 1.02 -7.09 -6.37
CA ALA A 46 -0.20 -7.51 -5.67
C ALA A 46 -1.07 -6.35 -5.19
N TRP A 47 -0.57 -5.13 -5.19
CA TRP A 47 -1.14 -3.97 -4.51
C TRP A 47 -2.61 -3.69 -4.85
N GLU A 48 -3.01 -3.71 -6.11
CA GLU A 48 -4.41 -3.46 -6.48
C GLU A 48 -5.30 -4.67 -6.20
N GLY A 49 -4.79 -5.89 -6.38
CA GLY A 49 -5.50 -7.12 -5.99
C GLY A 49 -5.79 -7.17 -4.49
N VAL A 50 -4.82 -6.79 -3.66
CA VAL A 50 -5.00 -6.67 -2.20
C VAL A 50 -6.07 -5.64 -1.88
N PHE A 51 -6.02 -4.47 -2.48
CA PHE A 51 -7.04 -3.44 -2.31
C PHE A 51 -8.44 -3.93 -2.73
N PHE A 52 -8.53 -4.64 -3.84
CA PHE A 52 -9.79 -5.20 -4.34
C PHE A 52 -10.42 -6.19 -3.36
N ILE A 53 -9.65 -7.13 -2.79
CA ILE A 53 -10.22 -8.07 -1.82
C ILE A 53 -10.60 -7.42 -0.48
N ILE A 54 -10.01 -6.29 -0.14
CA ILE A 54 -10.39 -5.51 1.05
C ILE A 54 -11.69 -4.74 0.80
N THR A 55 -11.85 -4.10 -0.36
CA THR A 55 -12.92 -3.12 -0.63
C THR A 55 -14.01 -3.63 -1.57
N GLY A 56 -13.71 -4.64 -2.39
CA GLY A 56 -14.56 -5.09 -3.50
C GLY A 56 -14.56 -4.13 -4.69
N LYS A 57 -13.58 -3.21 -4.79
CA LYS A 57 -13.46 -2.19 -5.85
C LYS A 57 -12.05 -2.16 -6.44
N SER A 58 -11.97 -1.84 -7.75
CA SER A 58 -10.72 -1.48 -8.39
C SER A 58 -10.24 -0.10 -7.93
N PHE A 59 -8.98 0.22 -8.17
CA PHE A 59 -8.46 1.58 -7.89
C PHE A 59 -9.19 2.64 -8.73
N ALA A 60 -9.53 2.33 -9.98
CA ALA A 60 -10.26 3.24 -10.85
C ALA A 60 -11.68 3.56 -10.34
N ASP A 61 -12.31 2.62 -9.62
CA ASP A 61 -13.65 2.79 -9.04
C ASP A 61 -13.61 3.29 -7.59
N ALA A 62 -12.43 3.38 -6.99
CA ALA A 62 -12.27 3.89 -5.64
C ALA A 62 -12.57 5.39 -5.61
N ALA A 63 -13.38 5.79 -4.63
CA ALA A 63 -13.72 7.19 -4.40
C ALA A 63 -13.21 7.65 -3.03
N VAL A 64 -13.28 8.95 -2.79
CA VAL A 64 -12.87 9.53 -1.50
C VAL A 64 -13.64 8.92 -0.33
N GLU A 65 -14.85 8.42 -0.58
CA GLU A 65 -15.68 7.72 0.40
C GLU A 65 -15.07 6.41 0.90
N GLU A 66 -14.12 5.80 0.18
CA GLU A 66 -13.37 4.63 0.64
C GLU A 66 -12.28 4.96 1.66
N ALA A 67 -12.14 6.23 2.08
CA ALA A 67 -11.25 6.53 3.21
C ALA A 67 -11.77 5.85 4.50
N PRO A 68 -10.87 5.31 5.34
CA PRO A 68 -9.41 5.43 5.26
C PRO A 68 -8.71 4.44 4.31
N LEU A 69 -9.42 3.45 3.75
CA LEU A 69 -8.84 2.33 2.99
C LEU A 69 -8.11 2.77 1.71
N LEU A 70 -8.58 3.85 1.06
CA LEU A 70 -7.86 4.40 -0.09
C LEU A 70 -6.42 4.80 0.25
N GLY A 71 -6.17 5.17 1.51
CA GLY A 71 -4.83 5.47 2.01
C GLY A 71 -3.83 4.30 1.99
N ILE A 72 -4.31 3.08 1.72
CA ILE A 72 -3.43 1.92 1.47
C ILE A 72 -2.71 2.07 0.12
N LEU A 73 -3.39 2.60 -0.89
CA LEU A 73 -2.83 2.77 -2.22
C LEU A 73 -2.17 4.13 -2.42
N MET A 74 -2.80 5.16 -1.89
CA MET A 74 -2.37 6.55 -2.05
C MET A 74 -2.74 7.34 -0.81
N GLY A 75 -1.74 7.89 -0.15
CA GLY A 75 -1.96 8.82 0.96
C GLY A 75 -2.61 10.12 0.48
N PRO A 76 -3.33 10.83 1.34
CA PRO A 76 -4.05 12.05 0.97
C PRO A 76 -3.14 13.24 0.69
N THR A 77 -1.84 13.13 1.00
CA THR A 77 -0.87 14.23 0.87
C THR A 77 0.39 13.74 0.18
N GLU A 78 0.86 14.50 -0.80
CA GLU A 78 2.14 14.27 -1.46
C GLU A 78 3.30 14.74 -0.57
N VAL A 79 4.40 14.00 -0.59
CA VAL A 79 5.64 14.41 0.11
C VAL A 79 6.24 15.63 -0.58
N ASP A 80 6.39 15.55 -1.89
CA ASP A 80 6.88 16.62 -2.75
C ASP A 80 6.24 16.45 -4.14
N PRO A 81 5.37 17.38 -4.58
CA PRO A 81 4.69 17.27 -5.88
C PRO A 81 5.63 17.26 -7.09
N ASP A 82 6.84 17.78 -6.93
CA ASP A 82 7.84 17.84 -8.01
C ASP A 82 8.74 16.59 -8.07
N GLN A 83 8.60 15.68 -7.09
CA GLN A 83 9.34 14.41 -7.06
C GLN A 83 8.67 13.35 -7.94
N ASP A 84 9.45 12.59 -8.68
CA ASP A 84 8.98 11.44 -9.43
C ASP A 84 9.64 10.14 -8.91
N MET A 85 8.82 9.26 -8.33
CA MET A 85 9.26 7.96 -7.82
C MET A 85 9.11 6.82 -8.84
N GLY A 86 8.71 7.16 -10.07
CA GLY A 86 8.46 6.22 -11.16
C GLY A 86 7.06 6.40 -11.77
N TYR A 87 6.03 6.45 -10.96
CA TYR A 87 4.64 6.70 -11.34
C TYR A 87 4.04 7.86 -10.53
N GLY A 88 4.77 8.94 -10.42
CA GLY A 88 4.39 10.14 -9.68
C GLY A 88 5.09 10.28 -8.33
N PRO A 89 4.71 11.29 -7.54
CA PRO A 89 5.35 11.57 -6.27
C PRO A 89 5.01 10.52 -5.20
N ALA A 90 5.87 10.41 -4.18
CA ALA A 90 5.53 9.71 -2.96
C ALA A 90 4.39 10.44 -2.24
N THR A 91 3.49 9.66 -1.65
CA THR A 91 2.41 10.16 -0.79
C THR A 91 2.58 9.63 0.63
N TYR A 92 1.85 10.20 1.59
CA TYR A 92 1.91 9.71 2.95
C TYR A 92 0.56 9.77 3.67
N THR A 93 0.46 8.93 4.70
CA THR A 93 -0.55 9.02 5.75
C THR A 93 0.13 9.41 7.06
N THR A 94 -0.50 10.30 7.82
CA THR A 94 -0.05 10.66 9.16
C THR A 94 -0.14 9.46 10.11
N ALA A 95 0.49 9.55 11.30
CA ALA A 95 0.38 8.51 12.32
C ALA A 95 -1.08 8.21 12.70
N GLU A 96 -1.94 9.23 12.76
CA GLU A 96 -3.37 9.07 13.05
C GLU A 96 -4.10 8.35 11.91
N GLN A 97 -3.92 8.79 10.68
CA GLN A 97 -4.49 8.14 9.48
C GLN A 97 -4.01 6.70 9.32
N THR A 98 -2.73 6.44 9.59
CA THR A 98 -2.14 5.09 9.60
C THR A 98 -2.83 4.17 10.61
N LYS A 99 -3.12 4.69 11.80
CA LYS A 99 -3.87 3.95 12.83
C LYS A 99 -5.32 3.67 12.42
N GLU A 100 -5.98 4.62 11.74
CA GLU A 100 -7.32 4.42 11.18
C GLU A 100 -7.34 3.30 10.14
N ILE A 101 -6.34 3.26 9.25
CA ILE A 101 -6.18 2.19 8.26
C ILE A 101 -6.03 0.85 8.96
N TYR A 102 -5.13 0.73 9.93
CA TYR A 102 -4.96 -0.52 10.67
C TYR A 102 -6.25 -0.95 11.37
N ASN A 103 -6.97 -0.04 12.00
CA ASN A 103 -8.26 -0.34 12.64
C ASN A 103 -9.30 -0.86 11.65
N ALA A 104 -9.27 -0.40 10.39
CA ALA A 104 -10.19 -0.84 9.35
C ALA A 104 -9.88 -2.25 8.81
N ILE A 105 -8.61 -2.70 8.88
CA ILE A 105 -8.19 -3.99 8.29
C ILE A 105 -7.87 -5.09 9.31
N LYS A 106 -7.62 -4.74 10.57
CA LYS A 106 -7.10 -5.66 11.60
C LYS A 106 -7.96 -6.90 11.84
N ASP A 107 -9.27 -6.75 11.73
CA ASP A 107 -10.26 -7.80 12.04
C ASP A 107 -10.77 -8.52 10.78
N LEU A 108 -10.30 -8.15 9.59
CA LEU A 108 -10.67 -8.82 8.34
C LEU A 108 -10.15 -10.26 8.33
N THR A 109 -11.05 -11.19 8.11
CA THR A 109 -10.74 -12.62 8.06
C THR A 109 -10.42 -13.08 6.63
N LYS A 110 -9.70 -14.18 6.50
CA LYS A 110 -9.47 -14.83 5.19
C LYS A 110 -10.79 -15.12 4.46
N TYR A 111 -11.84 -15.49 5.21
CA TYR A 111 -13.17 -15.76 4.64
C TYR A 111 -13.77 -14.51 4.00
N GLU A 112 -13.76 -13.37 4.70
CA GLU A 112 -14.30 -12.10 4.19
C GLU A 112 -13.53 -11.61 2.96
N LEU A 113 -12.19 -11.66 3.01
CA LEU A 113 -11.33 -11.27 1.90
C LEU A 113 -11.56 -12.17 0.68
N SER A 114 -11.64 -13.49 0.88
CA SER A 114 -11.90 -14.45 -0.20
C SER A 114 -13.29 -14.30 -0.80
N ALA A 115 -14.28 -13.86 -0.03
CA ALA A 115 -15.63 -13.59 -0.51
C ALA A 115 -15.69 -12.44 -1.53
N ASN A 116 -14.75 -11.49 -1.45
CA ASN A 116 -14.62 -10.38 -2.41
C ASN A 116 -13.82 -10.78 -3.67
N TYR A 117 -13.11 -11.90 -3.64
CA TYR A 117 -12.31 -12.34 -4.78
C TYR A 117 -13.23 -12.85 -5.91
N ASP A 118 -13.22 -12.15 -7.02
CA ASP A 118 -13.95 -12.50 -8.24
C ASP A 118 -13.03 -12.30 -9.46
N PRO A 119 -12.37 -13.37 -9.95
CA PRO A 119 -11.41 -13.26 -11.04
C PRO A 119 -12.02 -12.77 -12.35
N ASN A 120 -13.33 -12.99 -12.58
CA ASN A 120 -14.02 -12.47 -13.75
C ASN A 120 -14.14 -10.96 -13.67
N ARG A 121 -14.70 -10.48 -12.58
CA ARG A 121 -14.88 -9.05 -12.33
C ARG A 121 -13.52 -8.33 -12.24
N MET A 122 -12.54 -8.88 -11.54
CA MET A 122 -11.19 -8.30 -11.45
C MET A 122 -10.53 -8.16 -12.83
N THR A 123 -10.78 -9.10 -13.74
CA THR A 123 -10.29 -9.01 -15.12
C THR A 123 -11.06 -7.96 -15.93
N GLU A 124 -12.38 -7.91 -15.80
CA GLU A 124 -13.24 -6.93 -16.48
C GLU A 124 -12.94 -5.50 -16.06
N ASP A 125 -12.72 -5.29 -14.76
CA ASP A 125 -12.34 -4.00 -14.17
C ASP A 125 -10.85 -3.65 -14.36
N SER A 126 -10.09 -4.52 -15.07
CA SER A 126 -8.66 -4.34 -15.34
C SER A 126 -7.81 -4.18 -14.08
N VAL A 127 -8.18 -4.83 -12.98
CA VAL A 127 -7.40 -4.82 -11.73
C VAL A 127 -6.00 -5.36 -12.01
N TYR A 128 -5.00 -4.54 -11.74
CA TYR A 128 -3.59 -4.88 -12.01
C TYR A 128 -3.12 -6.06 -11.12
N PRO A 129 -2.31 -6.99 -11.63
CA PRO A 129 -1.68 -7.09 -12.96
C PRO A 129 -2.48 -7.91 -13.99
N VAL A 130 -3.76 -8.15 -13.79
CA VAL A 130 -4.70 -8.84 -14.71
C VAL A 130 -4.32 -10.31 -14.96
N ILE A 131 -3.94 -11.02 -13.91
CA ILE A 131 -3.58 -12.46 -13.94
C ILE A 131 -4.72 -13.36 -13.41
N TRP A 132 -5.84 -12.79 -13.00
CA TRP A 132 -6.83 -13.38 -12.12
C TRP A 132 -7.53 -14.61 -12.66
N LYS A 133 -7.69 -14.71 -13.99
CA LYS A 133 -8.29 -15.88 -14.67
C LYS A 133 -7.27 -16.94 -15.03
N ASP A 134 -6.00 -16.56 -15.18
CA ASP A 134 -4.96 -17.40 -15.74
C ASP A 134 -4.10 -18.08 -14.67
N ASP A 135 -4.09 -17.54 -13.45
CA ASP A 135 -3.31 -18.06 -12.32
C ASP A 135 -4.22 -18.59 -11.22
N GLU A 136 -4.24 -19.90 -11.05
CA GLU A 136 -5.03 -20.59 -10.01
C GLU A 136 -4.54 -20.26 -8.58
N ASN A 137 -3.32 -19.76 -8.42
CA ASN A 137 -2.74 -19.37 -7.13
C ASN A 137 -2.88 -17.86 -6.84
N ALA A 138 -3.53 -17.10 -7.73
CA ALA A 138 -3.63 -15.65 -7.60
C ALA A 138 -4.28 -15.19 -6.28
N LEU A 139 -5.32 -15.89 -5.80
CA LEU A 139 -5.94 -15.57 -4.50
C LEU A 139 -4.95 -15.76 -3.35
N GLU A 140 -4.20 -16.87 -3.33
CA GLU A 140 -3.25 -17.14 -2.26
C GLU A 140 -2.10 -16.11 -2.27
N TYR A 141 -1.63 -15.75 -3.45
CA TYR A 141 -0.64 -14.70 -3.66
C TYR A 141 -1.07 -13.36 -3.02
N ILE A 142 -2.28 -12.88 -3.30
CA ILE A 142 -2.74 -11.60 -2.71
C ILE A 142 -3.10 -11.71 -1.23
N LEU A 143 -3.52 -12.90 -0.74
CA LEU A 143 -3.75 -13.12 0.69
C LEU A 143 -2.45 -13.07 1.50
N ASP A 144 -1.36 -13.60 0.97
CA ASP A 144 -0.04 -13.54 1.60
C ASP A 144 0.44 -12.09 1.72
N TYR A 145 0.33 -11.31 0.64
CA TYR A 145 0.64 -9.89 0.68
C TYR A 145 -0.29 -9.07 1.59
N PHE A 146 -1.56 -9.45 1.69
CA PHE A 146 -2.45 -8.84 2.68
C PHE A 146 -1.95 -9.07 4.12
N ASN A 147 -1.48 -10.26 4.44
CA ASN A 147 -0.92 -10.55 5.76
C ASN A 147 0.32 -9.70 6.05
N ASP A 148 1.21 -9.54 5.09
CA ASP A 148 2.38 -8.68 5.21
C ASP A 148 1.97 -7.22 5.41
N LEU A 149 1.02 -6.72 4.63
CA LEU A 149 0.45 -5.38 4.76
C LEU A 149 -0.16 -5.16 6.16
N LYS A 150 -0.98 -6.10 6.62
CA LYS A 150 -1.60 -6.01 7.96
C LYS A 150 -0.57 -5.96 9.08
N ASN A 151 0.47 -6.79 9.01
CA ASN A 151 1.55 -6.80 9.99
C ASN A 151 2.36 -5.51 9.97
N PHE A 152 2.61 -4.96 8.79
CA PHE A 152 3.29 -3.67 8.60
C PHE A 152 2.49 -2.53 9.24
N TYR A 153 1.19 -2.41 8.93
CA TYR A 153 0.32 -1.38 9.51
C TYR A 153 0.10 -1.56 11.01
N LYS A 154 0.11 -2.81 11.50
CA LYS A 154 0.07 -3.10 12.94
C LYS A 154 1.26 -2.46 13.66
N LYS A 155 2.46 -2.71 13.17
CA LYS A 155 3.70 -2.15 13.75
C LYS A 155 3.71 -0.61 13.67
N ALA A 156 3.31 -0.05 12.52
CA ALA A 156 3.23 1.39 12.35
C ALA A 156 2.23 2.03 13.34
N ALA A 157 1.04 1.44 13.51
CA ALA A 157 0.02 1.92 14.44
C ALA A 157 0.45 1.80 15.91
N GLU A 158 1.07 0.69 16.30
CA GLU A 158 1.59 0.46 17.66
C GLU A 158 2.71 1.44 18.02
N ASN A 159 3.55 1.81 17.06
CA ASN A 159 4.69 2.72 17.26
C ASN A 159 4.33 4.20 17.05
N GLY A 160 3.11 4.52 16.65
CA GLY A 160 2.71 5.89 16.32
C GLY A 160 3.44 6.48 15.12
N GLU A 161 3.70 5.67 14.11
CA GLU A 161 4.43 6.02 12.90
C GLU A 161 3.50 6.44 11.77
N ALA A 162 3.99 7.34 10.91
CA ALA A 162 3.46 7.63 9.60
C ALA A 162 3.90 6.58 8.59
N VAL A 163 3.20 6.48 7.47
CA VAL A 163 3.56 5.62 6.34
C VAL A 163 3.72 6.47 5.09
N VAL A 164 4.88 6.38 4.47
CA VAL A 164 5.17 6.95 3.14
C VAL A 164 5.07 5.83 2.13
N MET A 165 4.40 6.07 1.01
CA MET A 165 4.18 5.08 -0.04
C MET A 165 4.41 5.67 -1.42
N PHE A 166 4.83 4.82 -2.35
CA PHE A 166 5.08 5.20 -3.74
C PHE A 166 4.97 4.00 -4.67
N LEU A 167 4.65 4.30 -5.91
CA LEU A 167 4.55 3.32 -6.99
C LEU A 167 5.76 3.50 -7.92
N SER A 168 6.54 2.44 -8.13
CA SER A 168 7.77 2.44 -8.95
C SER A 168 7.75 1.40 -10.06
#